data_8d3ed21899c5ef8ffadcaba1d4a27383
#
_entry.id   8d3ed21899c5ef8ffadcaba1d4a27383
#
_cell.length_a   1.000
_cell.length_b   1.000
_cell.length_c   1.000
_cell.angle_alpha   90.00
_cell.angle_beta   90.00
_cell.angle_gamma   90.00
#
_symmetry.space_group_name_H-M   'P 1'
#
loop_
_entity.id
_entity.type
_entity.pdbx_description
1 polymer ?
#
loop_
_entity_poly.entity_id
_entity_poly.type
_entity_poly.pdbx_seq_one_letter_code
_entity_poly.pdbx_strand_id
1 'polypeptide(L)'
;YGVGITSPRDIIVTEMDAPPASFLGDEVLVKVRVRSQGLAGQNGQLILTLNGNQVAEETVAFGPDGEQEIPLRIKTDEAGGFDLRASIAGRDDETNRDNNSVQRRLRVVDDKIRVLFVEQSPRWDYRYLQAVLTRDRRVEVKTLLLEADPAITREEGSPYIEKFPENKSELFEYDVVVFGDVDPKSLNGNQMENLNEFVSRFGGAFVMIAGRRHSPLSYADTPVADMLPVEFDGSDVLAEDAISDKPINVELTALGKTDPMLDLSDPDNPSENLWADLPPIYWVAPVDRKPGAEVLM
;
A
#
# COMPACT_ATOMS: atom_id res chain seq x y z
N TYR A 1 -11.60 25.95 -52.34
CA TYR A 1 -12.65 25.02 -51.91
C TYR A 1 -12.05 24.14 -50.85
N GLY A 2 -12.40 24.38 -49.58
CA GLY A 2 -12.04 23.47 -48.48
C GLY A 2 -12.94 22.27 -48.51
N VAL A 3 -12.40 21.10 -48.76
CA VAL A 3 -13.09 19.80 -48.65
C VAL A 3 -12.77 19.28 -47.25
N GLY A 4 -13.45 19.79 -46.23
CA GLY A 4 -13.31 19.34 -44.87
C GLY A 4 -14.61 18.76 -44.33
N ILE A 5 -14.52 17.80 -43.40
CA ILE A 5 -15.67 17.34 -42.64
C ILE A 5 -16.14 18.53 -41.81
N THR A 6 -17.36 19.01 -42.06
CA THR A 6 -17.89 20.23 -41.43
C THR A 6 -18.19 20.08 -39.93
N SER A 7 -18.26 18.85 -39.44
CA SER A 7 -18.43 18.53 -38.02
C SER A 7 -17.86 17.12 -37.79
N PRO A 8 -16.58 17.00 -37.45
CA PRO A 8 -16.00 15.70 -37.16
C PRO A 8 -16.73 15.07 -35.94
N ARG A 9 -17.11 13.82 -36.07
CA ARG A 9 -17.65 13.03 -34.97
C ARG A 9 -16.64 11.96 -34.61
N ASP A 10 -16.28 11.90 -33.34
CA ASP A 10 -15.26 10.98 -32.88
C ASP A 10 -15.47 10.63 -31.40
N ILE A 11 -15.20 9.38 -31.05
CA ILE A 11 -15.12 8.89 -29.68
C ILE A 11 -13.69 8.40 -29.49
N ILE A 12 -13.01 8.88 -28.46
CA ILE A 12 -11.62 8.52 -28.17
C ILE A 12 -11.54 8.00 -26.74
N VAL A 13 -11.06 6.77 -26.58
CA VAL A 13 -10.65 6.27 -25.28
C VAL A 13 -9.19 6.63 -25.11
N THR A 14 -8.93 7.73 -24.38
CA THR A 14 -7.60 8.35 -24.34
C THR A 14 -6.66 7.66 -23.40
N GLU A 15 -7.15 7.20 -22.25
CA GLU A 15 -6.33 6.62 -21.19
C GLU A 15 -7.15 5.64 -20.34
N MET A 16 -6.46 4.66 -19.81
CA MET A 16 -6.97 3.79 -18.75
C MET A 16 -5.96 3.74 -17.62
N ASP A 17 -6.36 4.22 -16.45
CA ASP A 17 -5.62 4.10 -15.20
C ASP A 17 -6.12 2.88 -14.45
N ALA A 18 -5.23 1.91 -14.27
CA ALA A 18 -5.48 0.67 -13.56
C ALA A 18 -4.20 0.23 -12.84
N PRO A 19 -4.26 -0.35 -11.64
CA PRO A 19 -3.08 -0.87 -10.96
C PRO A 19 -2.44 -1.99 -11.81
N PRO A 20 -1.11 -2.08 -11.84
CA PRO A 20 -0.40 -3.12 -12.61
C PRO A 20 -0.59 -4.52 -12.02
N ALA A 21 -0.93 -4.60 -10.72
CA ALA A 21 -1.19 -5.84 -10.00
C ALA A 21 -2.33 -5.67 -8.98
N SER A 22 -3.01 -6.79 -8.69
CA SER A 22 -4.06 -6.90 -7.67
C SER A 22 -3.99 -8.28 -7.01
N PHE A 23 -4.65 -8.44 -5.87
CA PHE A 23 -4.82 -9.75 -5.24
C PHE A 23 -6.11 -10.42 -5.70
N LEU A 24 -6.09 -11.76 -5.71
CA LEU A 24 -7.24 -12.57 -6.06
C LEU A 24 -8.45 -12.21 -5.19
N GLY A 25 -9.56 -11.94 -5.85
CA GLY A 25 -10.83 -11.56 -5.22
C GLY A 25 -10.88 -10.14 -4.67
N ASP A 26 -9.87 -9.30 -4.90
CA ASP A 26 -9.96 -7.87 -4.62
C ASP A 26 -10.78 -7.14 -5.67
N GLU A 27 -11.38 -6.05 -5.26
CA GLU A 27 -12.04 -5.13 -6.16
C GLU A 27 -10.98 -4.17 -6.75
N VAL A 28 -10.86 -4.15 -8.06
CA VAL A 28 -9.94 -3.29 -8.80
C VAL A 28 -10.70 -2.10 -9.35
N LEU A 29 -10.30 -0.90 -8.94
CA LEU A 29 -10.81 0.34 -9.51
C LEU A 29 -10.02 0.65 -10.79
N VAL A 30 -10.75 0.77 -11.91
CA VAL A 30 -10.23 1.13 -13.22
C VAL A 30 -10.87 2.46 -13.62
N LYS A 31 -10.06 3.48 -13.88
CA LYS A 31 -10.54 4.78 -14.34
C LYS A 31 -10.25 4.91 -15.83
N VAL A 32 -11.28 5.14 -16.62
CA VAL A 32 -11.18 5.27 -18.07
C VAL A 32 -11.49 6.69 -18.48
N ARG A 33 -10.57 7.33 -19.21
CA ARG A 33 -10.81 8.66 -19.80
C ARG A 33 -11.36 8.53 -21.20
N VAL A 34 -12.50 9.15 -21.41
CA VAL A 34 -13.19 9.17 -22.69
C VAL A 34 -13.38 10.61 -23.14
N ARG A 35 -12.99 10.88 -24.36
CA ARG A 35 -13.19 12.15 -25.05
C ARG A 35 -14.19 11.96 -26.19
N SER A 36 -15.15 12.85 -26.31
CA SER A 36 -16.10 12.86 -27.43
C SER A 36 -16.10 14.18 -28.16
N GLN A 37 -16.30 14.15 -29.47
CA GLN A 37 -16.44 15.33 -30.31
C GLN A 37 -17.65 15.20 -31.22
N GLY A 38 -18.47 16.26 -31.31
CA GLY A 38 -19.65 16.29 -32.18
C GLY A 38 -20.78 15.33 -31.84
N LEU A 39 -20.79 14.78 -30.58
CA LEU A 39 -21.74 13.77 -30.11
C LEU A 39 -22.55 14.20 -28.88
N ALA A 40 -22.59 15.50 -28.58
CA ALA A 40 -23.29 16.02 -27.40
C ALA A 40 -24.74 15.54 -27.32
N GLY A 41 -25.17 15.08 -26.13
CA GLY A 41 -26.50 14.55 -25.85
C GLY A 41 -26.77 13.12 -26.37
N GLN A 42 -25.73 12.43 -26.86
CA GLN A 42 -25.77 11.02 -27.20
C GLN A 42 -25.08 10.17 -26.13
N ASN A 43 -25.33 8.87 -26.16
CA ASN A 43 -24.74 7.93 -25.21
C ASN A 43 -23.93 6.87 -25.97
N GLY A 44 -22.88 6.35 -25.29
CA GLY A 44 -22.14 5.18 -25.69
C GLY A 44 -22.06 4.16 -24.56
N GLN A 45 -21.76 2.90 -24.87
CA GLN A 45 -21.51 1.86 -23.86
C GLN A 45 -20.01 1.65 -23.76
N LEU A 46 -19.45 1.99 -22.59
CA LEU A 46 -18.07 1.66 -22.24
C LEU A 46 -18.05 0.24 -21.69
N ILE A 47 -17.34 -0.64 -22.37
CA ILE A 47 -17.20 -2.04 -22.00
C ILE A 47 -15.77 -2.29 -21.56
N LEU A 48 -15.60 -2.94 -20.42
CA LEU A 48 -14.33 -3.41 -19.90
C LEU A 48 -14.27 -4.94 -20.00
N THR A 49 -13.19 -5.44 -20.62
CA THR A 49 -12.99 -6.88 -20.78
C THR A 49 -11.65 -7.33 -20.16
N LEU A 50 -11.65 -8.54 -19.60
CA LEU A 50 -10.45 -9.29 -19.19
C LEU A 50 -10.26 -10.49 -20.11
N ASN A 51 -9.15 -10.56 -20.84
CA ASN A 51 -8.88 -11.61 -21.83
C ASN A 51 -10.04 -11.83 -22.82
N GLY A 52 -10.77 -10.74 -23.17
CA GLY A 52 -11.92 -10.77 -24.06
C GLY A 52 -13.27 -11.05 -23.39
N ASN A 53 -13.32 -11.46 -22.14
CA ASN A 53 -14.56 -11.64 -21.38
C ASN A 53 -15.00 -10.31 -20.77
N GLN A 54 -16.26 -9.93 -20.99
CA GLN A 54 -16.82 -8.71 -20.41
C GLN A 54 -16.93 -8.84 -18.87
N VAL A 55 -16.37 -7.87 -18.14
CA VAL A 55 -16.33 -7.83 -16.68
C VAL A 55 -17.03 -6.61 -16.09
N ALA A 56 -17.15 -5.52 -16.87
CA ALA A 56 -17.94 -4.35 -16.47
C ALA A 56 -18.47 -3.61 -17.71
N GLU A 57 -19.53 -2.85 -17.51
CA GLU A 57 -20.16 -2.01 -18.53
C GLU A 57 -20.73 -0.77 -17.87
N GLU A 58 -20.56 0.39 -18.52
CA GLU A 58 -21.09 1.67 -18.04
C GLU A 58 -21.63 2.51 -19.21
N THR A 59 -22.77 3.17 -19.02
CA THR A 59 -23.32 4.08 -20.01
C THR A 59 -22.70 5.46 -19.90
N VAL A 60 -21.99 5.88 -20.93
CA VAL A 60 -21.33 7.17 -21.03
C VAL A 60 -22.21 8.16 -21.77
N ALA A 61 -22.64 9.21 -21.09
CA ALA A 61 -23.34 10.32 -21.73
C ALA A 61 -22.30 11.34 -22.29
N PHE A 62 -22.31 11.55 -23.59
CA PHE A 62 -21.38 12.47 -24.23
C PHE A 62 -21.78 13.93 -24.00
N GLY A 63 -20.89 14.68 -23.33
CA GLY A 63 -21.01 16.13 -23.15
C GLY A 63 -20.60 16.92 -24.38
N PRO A 64 -20.73 18.26 -24.34
CA PRO A 64 -20.19 19.11 -25.38
C PRO A 64 -18.65 19.08 -25.33
N ASP A 65 -18.05 18.52 -26.37
CA ASP A 65 -16.59 18.48 -26.64
C ASP A 65 -15.68 18.50 -25.39
N GLY A 66 -15.80 17.44 -24.58
CA GLY A 66 -15.07 17.33 -23.32
C GLY A 66 -14.49 15.95 -23.07
N GLU A 67 -13.55 15.92 -22.15
CA GLU A 67 -13.00 14.68 -21.59
C GLU A 67 -13.68 14.40 -20.26
N GLN A 68 -14.02 13.13 -20.01
CA GLN A 68 -14.61 12.67 -18.76
C GLN A 68 -13.90 11.41 -18.28
N GLU A 69 -13.78 11.28 -16.98
CA GLU A 69 -13.22 10.10 -16.32
C GLU A 69 -14.36 9.24 -15.78
N ILE A 70 -14.36 7.96 -16.12
CA ILE A 70 -15.40 7.00 -15.77
C ILE A 70 -14.78 5.93 -14.90
N PRO A 71 -15.16 5.85 -13.62
CA PRO A 71 -14.69 4.80 -12.71
C PRO A 71 -15.47 3.50 -12.97
N LEU A 72 -14.76 2.39 -13.15
CA LEU A 72 -15.30 1.05 -13.25
C LEU A 72 -14.67 0.19 -12.16
N ARG A 73 -15.46 -0.66 -11.53
CA ARG A 73 -15.01 -1.60 -10.51
C ARG A 73 -15.15 -3.02 -11.03
N ILE A 74 -14.08 -3.78 -10.95
CA ILE A 74 -14.07 -5.18 -11.37
C ILE A 74 -13.53 -6.05 -10.24
N LYS A 75 -13.99 -7.29 -10.21
CA LYS A 75 -13.46 -8.31 -9.30
C LYS A 75 -12.83 -9.42 -10.12
N THR A 76 -11.66 -9.88 -9.66
CA THR A 76 -10.90 -10.93 -10.32
C THR A 76 -10.99 -12.22 -9.51
N ASP A 77 -11.53 -13.27 -10.13
CA ASP A 77 -11.76 -14.57 -9.46
C ASP A 77 -10.71 -15.64 -9.83
N GLU A 78 -9.72 -15.29 -10.66
CA GLU A 78 -8.63 -16.17 -11.08
C GLU A 78 -7.29 -15.45 -11.00
N ALA A 79 -6.25 -16.17 -10.54
CA ALA A 79 -4.88 -15.65 -10.53
C ALA A 79 -4.23 -15.79 -11.91
N GLY A 80 -3.35 -14.86 -12.27
CA GLY A 80 -2.64 -14.89 -13.54
C GLY A 80 -2.41 -13.53 -14.17
N GLY A 81 -1.99 -13.54 -15.41
CA GLY A 81 -1.84 -12.33 -16.23
C GLY A 81 -3.05 -12.13 -17.13
N PHE A 82 -3.64 -10.94 -17.10
CA PHE A 82 -4.81 -10.59 -17.86
C PHE A 82 -4.56 -9.39 -18.76
N ASP A 83 -5.10 -9.44 -19.96
CA ASP A 83 -5.20 -8.29 -20.85
C ASP A 83 -6.52 -7.57 -20.54
N LEU A 84 -6.41 -6.40 -19.92
CA LEU A 84 -7.51 -5.51 -19.60
C LEU A 84 -7.73 -4.56 -20.77
N ARG A 85 -8.94 -4.53 -21.34
CA ARG A 85 -9.29 -3.66 -22.47
C ARG A 85 -10.55 -2.89 -22.18
N ALA A 86 -10.48 -1.58 -22.27
CA ALA A 86 -11.62 -0.68 -22.28
C ALA A 86 -11.95 -0.29 -23.72
N SER A 87 -13.22 -0.37 -24.10
CA SER A 87 -13.66 -0.02 -25.45
C SER A 87 -15.07 0.54 -25.49
N ILE A 88 -15.33 1.43 -26.43
CA ILE A 88 -16.67 1.91 -26.78
C ILE A 88 -16.95 1.47 -28.22
N ALA A 89 -18.16 0.96 -28.46
CA ALA A 89 -18.53 0.52 -29.81
C ALA A 89 -18.48 1.69 -30.81
N GLY A 90 -17.74 1.49 -31.89
CA GLY A 90 -17.63 2.49 -32.96
C GLY A 90 -18.96 2.70 -33.70
N ARG A 91 -19.16 3.91 -34.15
CA ARG A 91 -20.35 4.32 -34.95
C ARG A 91 -20.01 4.43 -36.42
N ASP A 92 -21.00 4.29 -37.28
CA ASP A 92 -20.79 4.37 -38.73
C ASP A 92 -20.38 5.76 -39.22
N ASP A 93 -20.72 6.80 -38.43
CA ASP A 93 -20.46 8.20 -38.73
C ASP A 93 -19.20 8.78 -38.05
N GLU A 94 -18.37 7.93 -37.46
CA GLU A 94 -17.09 8.36 -36.83
C GLU A 94 -15.97 8.56 -37.83
N THR A 95 -15.11 9.53 -37.48
CA THR A 95 -13.94 9.88 -38.28
C THR A 95 -12.83 8.82 -38.16
N ASN A 96 -12.67 8.24 -36.98
CA ASN A 96 -11.70 7.20 -36.69
C ASN A 96 -12.30 6.21 -35.67
N ARG A 97 -12.17 4.90 -35.93
CA ARG A 97 -12.66 3.84 -35.02
C ARG A 97 -11.55 3.10 -34.30
N ASP A 98 -10.30 3.35 -34.68
CA ASP A 98 -9.15 2.64 -34.11
C ASP A 98 -8.77 3.21 -32.73
N ASN A 99 -9.25 4.41 -32.37
CA ASN A 99 -8.99 5.12 -31.14
C ASN A 99 -10.08 4.89 -30.05
N ASN A 100 -11.06 4.01 -30.33
CA ASN A 100 -12.19 3.71 -29.43
C ASN A 100 -11.83 2.67 -28.35
N SER A 101 -10.57 2.30 -28.22
CA SER A 101 -10.14 1.33 -27.20
C SER A 101 -8.72 1.57 -26.71
N VAL A 102 -8.48 1.19 -25.47
CA VAL A 102 -7.15 1.17 -24.82
C VAL A 102 -6.96 -0.15 -24.09
N GLN A 103 -5.72 -0.61 -24.02
CA GLN A 103 -5.38 -1.88 -23.38
C GLN A 103 -4.26 -1.70 -22.36
N ARG A 104 -4.34 -2.46 -21.25
CA ARG A 104 -3.33 -2.56 -20.19
C ARG A 104 -3.20 -4.01 -19.74
N ARG A 105 -2.09 -4.34 -19.09
CA ARG A 105 -1.92 -5.62 -18.42
C ARG A 105 -2.20 -5.48 -16.93
N LEU A 106 -2.97 -6.44 -16.40
CA LEU A 106 -3.23 -6.61 -14.99
C LEU A 106 -2.68 -7.97 -14.55
N ARG A 107 -1.88 -8.00 -13.50
CA ARG A 107 -1.43 -9.25 -12.87
C ARG A 107 -2.25 -9.49 -11.61
N VAL A 108 -2.93 -10.63 -11.54
CA VAL A 108 -3.66 -11.06 -10.32
C VAL A 108 -2.82 -12.12 -9.60
N VAL A 109 -2.49 -11.85 -8.35
CA VAL A 109 -1.68 -12.74 -7.51
C VAL A 109 -2.54 -13.39 -6.43
N ASP A 110 -2.30 -14.67 -6.16
CA ASP A 110 -2.98 -15.46 -5.12
C ASP A 110 -2.02 -15.79 -3.95
N ASP A 111 -0.85 -15.17 -3.94
CA ASP A 111 0.11 -15.34 -2.86
C ASP A 111 -0.23 -14.37 -1.71
N LYS A 112 -0.14 -14.88 -0.48
CA LYS A 112 -0.27 -14.05 0.70
C LYS A 112 1.04 -13.37 1.03
N ILE A 113 0.95 -12.13 1.52
CA ILE A 113 2.07 -11.43 2.11
C ILE A 113 2.38 -12.07 3.47
N ARG A 114 3.55 -12.65 3.61
CA ARG A 114 3.99 -13.30 4.86
C ARG A 114 4.69 -12.27 5.75
N VAL A 115 4.06 -11.99 6.89
CA VAL A 115 4.53 -10.98 7.84
C VAL A 115 5.02 -11.66 9.11
N LEU A 116 6.26 -11.37 9.50
CA LEU A 116 6.78 -11.66 10.83
C LEU A 116 6.64 -10.42 11.72
N PHE A 117 5.75 -10.49 12.69
CA PHE A 117 5.58 -9.40 13.65
C PHE A 117 6.26 -9.74 14.98
N VAL A 118 7.28 -8.97 15.36
CA VAL A 118 8.04 -9.16 16.59
C VAL A 118 7.77 -7.99 17.53
N GLU A 119 7.37 -8.28 18.76
CA GLU A 119 7.11 -7.29 19.78
C GLU A 119 7.67 -7.75 21.13
N GLN A 120 8.17 -6.82 21.94
CA GLN A 120 8.67 -7.15 23.27
C GLN A 120 7.53 -7.49 24.21
N SER A 121 6.56 -6.62 24.34
CA SER A 121 5.43 -6.76 25.24
C SER A 121 4.11 -6.34 24.56
N PRO A 122 2.94 -6.83 25.02
CA PRO A 122 1.67 -6.60 24.34
C PRO A 122 1.14 -5.18 24.51
N ARG A 123 1.76 -4.19 23.88
CA ARG A 123 1.32 -2.79 23.84
C ARG A 123 0.00 -2.63 23.06
N TRP A 124 -0.63 -1.46 23.16
CA TRP A 124 -1.85 -1.17 22.40
C TRP A 124 -1.62 -1.19 20.89
N ASP A 125 -0.53 -0.58 20.42
CA ASP A 125 -0.15 -0.55 19.00
C ASP A 125 -0.04 -1.97 18.43
N TYR A 126 0.63 -2.87 19.16
CA TYR A 126 0.73 -4.27 18.84
C TYR A 126 -0.66 -4.92 18.67
N ARG A 127 -1.55 -4.72 19.63
CA ARG A 127 -2.87 -5.37 19.63
C ARG A 127 -3.72 -4.94 18.44
N TYR A 128 -3.71 -3.65 18.11
CA TYR A 128 -4.45 -3.13 16.96
C TYR A 128 -3.85 -3.61 15.65
N LEU A 129 -2.54 -3.50 15.48
CA LEU A 129 -1.87 -3.90 14.24
C LEU A 129 -1.99 -5.40 13.99
N GLN A 130 -1.77 -6.22 15.03
CA GLN A 130 -1.95 -7.68 14.95
C GLN A 130 -3.38 -8.05 14.56
N ALA A 131 -4.38 -7.38 15.13
CA ALA A 131 -5.78 -7.63 14.80
C ALA A 131 -6.12 -7.24 13.36
N VAL A 132 -5.56 -6.15 12.83
CA VAL A 132 -5.74 -5.73 11.43
C VAL A 132 -5.06 -6.72 10.48
N LEU A 133 -3.80 -7.05 10.73
CA LEU A 133 -3.04 -8.00 9.89
C LEU A 133 -3.69 -9.39 9.85
N THR A 134 -4.18 -9.88 10.99
CA THR A 134 -4.82 -11.21 11.07
C THR A 134 -6.16 -11.27 10.32
N ARG A 135 -6.86 -10.14 10.22
CA ARG A 135 -8.16 -10.06 9.53
C ARG A 135 -8.03 -9.91 8.02
N ASP A 136 -6.89 -9.41 7.54
CA ASP A 136 -6.66 -9.24 6.11
C ASP A 136 -6.36 -10.60 5.47
N ARG A 137 -7.23 -11.03 4.55
CA ARG A 137 -7.09 -12.31 3.84
C ARG A 137 -5.84 -12.40 2.96
N ARG A 138 -5.24 -11.24 2.61
CA ARG A 138 -4.02 -11.13 1.79
C ARG A 138 -2.76 -11.33 2.62
N VAL A 139 -2.89 -11.36 3.95
CA VAL A 139 -1.77 -11.45 4.89
C VAL A 139 -1.78 -12.79 5.61
N GLU A 140 -0.61 -13.37 5.74
CA GLU A 140 -0.31 -14.44 6.68
C GLU A 140 0.66 -13.90 7.72
N VAL A 141 0.17 -13.67 8.94
CA VAL A 141 1.01 -13.13 10.02
C VAL A 141 1.47 -14.23 10.97
N LYS A 142 2.77 -14.25 11.25
CA LYS A 142 3.37 -14.97 12.38
C LYS A 142 3.85 -13.95 13.38
N THR A 143 3.60 -14.22 14.65
CA THR A 143 3.90 -13.27 15.74
C THR A 143 4.88 -13.86 16.72
N LEU A 144 5.92 -13.12 17.05
CA LEU A 144 6.80 -13.38 18.18
C LEU A 144 6.57 -12.33 19.26
N LEU A 145 6.05 -12.77 20.41
CA LEU A 145 5.87 -11.92 21.57
C LEU A 145 6.84 -12.37 22.65
N LEU A 146 7.92 -11.60 22.85
CA LEU A 146 9.09 -12.00 23.64
C LEU A 146 8.80 -12.16 25.15
N GLU A 147 7.92 -11.30 25.69
CA GLU A 147 7.50 -11.32 27.11
C GLU A 147 6.16 -12.02 27.32
N ALA A 148 5.76 -12.92 26.40
CA ALA A 148 4.51 -13.67 26.54
C ALA A 148 4.69 -14.97 27.36
N ASP A 149 3.56 -15.48 27.85
CA ASP A 149 3.53 -16.83 28.39
C ASP A 149 3.81 -17.84 27.27
N PRO A 150 4.82 -18.72 27.42
CA PRO A 150 5.13 -19.74 26.42
C PRO A 150 3.94 -20.67 26.07
N ALA A 151 2.89 -20.69 26.87
CA ALA A 151 1.70 -21.49 26.61
C ALA A 151 0.95 -21.05 25.34
N ILE A 152 1.05 -19.78 24.92
CA ILE A 152 0.33 -19.27 23.74
C ILE A 152 0.82 -19.87 22.41
N THR A 153 2.04 -20.38 22.37
CA THR A 153 2.63 -20.98 21.16
C THR A 153 2.21 -22.45 20.98
N ARG A 154 1.66 -23.07 22.00
CA ARG A 154 1.35 -24.52 22.03
C ARG A 154 0.00 -24.88 21.43
N GLU A 155 -0.84 -23.91 21.16
CA GLU A 155 -2.15 -24.16 20.54
C GLU A 155 -1.96 -24.48 19.05
N GLU A 156 -2.60 -25.53 18.58
CA GLU A 156 -2.58 -25.89 17.17
C GLU A 156 -3.20 -24.78 16.32
N GLY A 157 -2.48 -24.37 15.28
CA GLY A 157 -2.90 -23.23 14.43
C GLY A 157 -2.62 -21.84 15.03
N SER A 158 -1.91 -21.77 16.18
CA SER A 158 -1.49 -20.50 16.77
C SER A 158 -0.66 -19.67 15.76
N PRO A 159 -0.94 -18.37 15.63
CA PRO A 159 -0.07 -17.48 14.85
C PRO A 159 1.25 -17.16 15.55
N TYR A 160 1.41 -17.56 16.82
CA TYR A 160 2.59 -17.26 17.60
C TYR A 160 3.71 -18.27 17.36
N ILE A 161 4.95 -17.77 17.25
CA ILE A 161 6.17 -18.57 17.18
C ILE A 161 6.98 -18.45 18.49
N GLU A 162 7.80 -19.43 18.78
CA GLU A 162 8.54 -19.50 20.05
C GLU A 162 9.79 -18.64 20.07
N LYS A 163 10.44 -18.44 18.90
CA LYS A 163 11.70 -17.73 18.77
C LYS A 163 11.85 -17.06 17.42
N PHE A 164 12.70 -16.04 17.37
CA PHE A 164 13.08 -15.40 16.11
C PHE A 164 13.85 -16.39 15.23
N PRO A 165 13.64 -16.37 13.88
CA PRO A 165 14.36 -17.25 12.96
C PRO A 165 15.86 -17.27 13.18
N GLU A 166 16.44 -18.46 13.28
CA GLU A 166 17.87 -18.60 13.58
C GLU A 166 18.73 -18.52 12.31
N ASN A 167 18.15 -18.91 11.19
CA ASN A 167 18.87 -18.97 9.92
C ASN A 167 18.16 -18.21 8.81
N LYS A 168 18.91 -17.94 7.74
CA LYS A 168 18.42 -17.17 6.59
C LYS A 168 17.22 -17.82 5.90
N SER A 169 17.22 -19.16 5.78
CA SER A 169 16.15 -19.86 5.07
C SER A 169 14.79 -19.70 5.75
N GLU A 170 14.76 -19.64 7.08
CA GLU A 170 13.54 -19.38 7.83
C GLU A 170 13.11 -17.91 7.75
N LEU A 171 14.07 -16.98 7.88
CA LEU A 171 13.78 -15.54 7.83
C LEU A 171 13.29 -15.11 6.43
N PHE A 172 13.88 -15.69 5.38
CA PHE A 172 13.57 -15.32 3.99
C PHE A 172 12.29 -15.98 3.46
N GLU A 173 11.58 -16.74 4.28
CA GLU A 173 10.21 -17.14 3.99
C GLU A 173 9.21 -15.98 4.16
N TYR A 174 9.57 -14.93 4.88
CA TYR A 174 8.75 -13.74 5.08
C TYR A 174 9.00 -12.70 3.98
N ASP A 175 7.99 -11.87 3.73
CA ASP A 175 8.08 -10.72 2.82
C ASP A 175 8.31 -9.44 3.60
N VAL A 176 7.75 -9.36 4.82
CA VAL A 176 7.85 -8.19 5.70
C VAL A 176 8.18 -8.63 7.12
N VAL A 177 9.13 -7.94 7.74
CA VAL A 177 9.41 -8.07 9.18
C VAL A 177 9.04 -6.75 9.86
N VAL A 178 8.17 -6.84 10.86
CA VAL A 178 7.75 -5.68 11.66
C VAL A 178 8.28 -5.83 13.07
N PHE A 179 9.06 -4.86 13.53
CA PHE A 179 9.49 -4.76 14.92
C PHE A 179 8.69 -3.68 15.64
N GLY A 180 8.16 -4.05 16.79
CA GLY A 180 7.70 -3.07 17.77
C GLY A 180 8.86 -2.56 18.64
N ASP A 181 8.62 -2.41 19.95
CA ASP A 181 9.63 -1.92 20.90
C ASP A 181 10.52 -3.05 21.44
N VAL A 182 11.24 -3.71 20.54
CA VAL A 182 12.06 -4.92 20.81
C VAL A 182 13.42 -4.55 21.39
N ASP A 183 13.82 -5.21 22.51
CA ASP A 183 15.17 -5.10 23.03
C ASP A 183 16.17 -5.77 22.07
N PRO A 184 17.19 -5.06 21.54
CA PRO A 184 18.20 -5.66 20.68
C PRO A 184 18.93 -6.84 21.33
N LYS A 185 18.97 -6.92 22.65
CA LYS A 185 19.58 -8.06 23.38
C LYS A 185 18.79 -9.37 23.22
N SER A 186 17.54 -9.29 22.76
CA SER A 186 16.73 -10.48 22.44
C SER A 186 17.15 -11.17 21.15
N LEU A 187 18.03 -10.54 20.37
CA LEU A 187 18.57 -11.06 19.12
C LEU A 187 20.10 -11.23 19.22
N ASN A 188 20.62 -12.27 18.61
CA ASN A 188 22.07 -12.40 18.48
C ASN A 188 22.60 -11.67 17.23
N GLY A 189 23.92 -11.49 17.13
CA GLY A 189 24.56 -10.75 16.04
C GLY A 189 24.24 -11.35 14.66
N ASN A 190 24.22 -12.68 14.53
CA ASN A 190 23.91 -13.34 13.27
C ASN A 190 22.45 -13.08 12.82
N GLN A 191 21.51 -13.03 13.76
CA GLN A 191 20.10 -12.72 13.45
C GLN A 191 19.95 -11.28 12.95
N MET A 192 20.68 -10.32 13.54
CA MET A 192 20.66 -8.92 13.08
C MET A 192 21.35 -8.76 11.71
N GLU A 193 22.44 -9.48 11.46
CA GLU A 193 23.09 -9.52 10.14
C GLU A 193 22.16 -10.15 9.08
N ASN A 194 21.48 -11.24 9.40
CA ASN A 194 20.52 -11.87 8.52
C ASN A 194 19.37 -10.92 8.18
N LEU A 195 18.89 -10.14 9.15
CA LEU A 195 17.84 -9.15 8.93
C LEU A 195 18.33 -8.01 8.01
N ASN A 196 19.56 -7.55 8.19
CA ASN A 196 20.18 -6.56 7.30
C ASN A 196 20.29 -7.11 5.85
N GLU A 197 20.75 -8.35 5.68
CA GLU A 197 20.80 -8.98 4.35
C GLU A 197 19.41 -9.21 3.75
N PHE A 198 18.41 -9.56 4.57
CA PHE A 198 17.02 -9.71 4.14
C PHE A 198 16.51 -8.45 3.44
N VAL A 199 16.80 -7.27 4.00
CA VAL A 199 16.41 -6.00 3.39
C VAL A 199 17.34 -5.62 2.23
N SER A 200 18.66 -5.62 2.46
CA SER A 200 19.63 -5.02 1.52
C SER A 200 19.86 -5.85 0.26
N ARG A 201 19.70 -7.18 0.32
CA ARG A 201 20.05 -8.10 -0.77
C ARG A 201 18.87 -8.88 -1.33
N PHE A 202 17.89 -9.21 -0.50
CA PHE A 202 16.78 -10.07 -0.89
C PHE A 202 15.48 -9.31 -1.16
N GLY A 203 15.46 -7.99 -0.90
CA GLY A 203 14.32 -7.14 -1.19
C GLY A 203 13.15 -7.31 -0.24
N GLY A 204 13.38 -7.90 0.94
CA GLY A 204 12.41 -7.93 2.02
C GLY A 204 12.16 -6.54 2.61
N ALA A 205 10.99 -6.33 3.17
CA ALA A 205 10.65 -5.07 3.82
C ALA A 205 10.85 -5.16 5.34
N PHE A 206 11.37 -4.09 5.94
CA PHE A 206 11.49 -3.96 7.39
C PHE A 206 10.75 -2.72 7.87
N VAL A 207 9.90 -2.89 8.88
CA VAL A 207 9.16 -1.81 9.52
C VAL A 207 9.54 -1.78 11.00
N MET A 208 10.02 -0.63 11.49
CA MET A 208 10.25 -0.44 12.92
C MET A 208 9.23 0.56 13.47
N ILE A 209 8.46 0.12 14.44
CA ILE A 209 7.54 0.98 15.19
C ILE A 209 8.30 1.48 16.41
N ALA A 210 8.56 2.78 16.44
CA ALA A 210 9.27 3.38 17.55
C ALA A 210 8.55 3.11 18.89
N GLY A 211 9.36 2.87 19.91
CA GLY A 211 8.90 2.63 21.26
C GLY A 211 9.80 3.28 22.29
N ARG A 212 9.28 3.46 23.49
CA ARG A 212 9.93 4.25 24.53
C ARG A 212 11.05 3.53 25.27
N ARG A 213 11.10 2.20 25.14
CA ARG A 213 12.09 1.38 25.88
C ARG A 213 13.33 1.10 25.06
N HIS A 214 13.18 0.78 23.79
CA HIS A 214 14.27 0.21 22.97
C HIS A 214 14.37 0.82 21.58
N SER A 215 13.26 0.81 20.81
CA SER A 215 13.27 1.12 19.37
C SER A 215 13.09 2.61 19.08
N PRO A 216 13.93 3.24 18.26
CA PRO A 216 15.11 2.72 17.59
C PRO A 216 16.40 2.89 18.39
N LEU A 217 16.44 3.70 19.47
CA LEU A 217 17.64 4.25 20.08
C LEU A 217 18.62 3.18 20.60
N SER A 218 18.09 2.08 21.15
CA SER A 218 18.92 0.98 21.65
C SER A 218 19.65 0.19 20.55
N TYR A 219 19.35 0.48 19.27
CA TYR A 219 19.98 -0.18 18.12
C TYR A 219 21.16 0.58 17.53
N ALA A 220 21.61 1.70 18.13
CA ALA A 220 22.63 2.61 17.57
C ALA A 220 23.89 1.90 17.05
N ASP A 221 24.41 0.92 17.79
CA ASP A 221 25.64 0.20 17.43
C ASP A 221 25.37 -1.20 16.84
N THR A 222 24.25 -1.36 16.12
CA THR A 222 23.87 -2.66 15.59
C THR A 222 23.71 -2.63 14.06
N PRO A 223 23.82 -3.79 13.37
CA PRO A 223 23.53 -3.86 11.93
C PRO A 223 22.13 -3.40 11.52
N VAL A 224 21.19 -3.38 12.47
CA VAL A 224 19.82 -2.89 12.23
C VAL A 224 19.80 -1.38 12.01
N ALA A 225 20.65 -0.61 12.74
CA ALA A 225 20.73 0.83 12.55
C ALA A 225 21.08 1.21 11.10
N ASP A 226 21.94 0.41 10.44
CA ASP A 226 22.38 0.70 9.07
C ASP A 226 21.24 0.72 8.05
N MET A 227 20.24 -0.16 8.23
CA MET A 227 19.09 -0.29 7.30
C MET A 227 17.93 0.66 7.62
N LEU A 228 17.90 1.29 8.81
CA LEU A 228 16.86 2.25 9.16
C LEU A 228 17.02 3.55 8.37
N PRO A 229 15.93 4.23 7.98
CA PRO A 229 15.96 5.48 7.24
C PRO A 229 16.30 6.70 8.13
N VAL A 230 16.68 6.47 9.38
CA VAL A 230 16.93 7.50 10.40
C VAL A 230 18.31 7.35 11.01
N GLU A 231 18.88 8.48 11.43
CA GLU A 231 20.10 8.58 12.22
C GLU A 231 19.72 8.94 13.67
N PHE A 232 20.41 8.36 14.63
CA PHE A 232 20.21 8.61 16.05
C PHE A 232 21.49 8.30 16.83
N ASP A 233 21.67 8.97 17.95
CA ASP A 233 22.77 8.71 18.88
C ASP A 233 22.24 7.81 20.02
N GLY A 234 22.97 6.73 20.31
CA GLY A 234 22.64 5.85 21.44
C GLY A 234 22.75 6.53 22.82
N SER A 235 23.34 7.73 22.88
CA SER A 235 23.40 8.55 24.11
C SER A 235 22.04 9.22 24.43
N ASP A 236 21.13 9.34 23.43
CA ASP A 236 19.77 9.87 23.59
C ASP A 236 18.81 8.85 24.24
N VAL A 237 19.36 7.73 24.76
CA VAL A 237 18.58 6.72 25.45
C VAL A 237 17.82 7.38 26.61
N LEU A 238 16.58 7.68 26.29
CA LEU A 238 15.44 7.91 27.16
C LEU A 238 15.78 8.49 28.56
N ALA A 239 16.01 9.79 28.59
CA ALA A 239 15.64 10.53 29.78
C ALA A 239 14.14 10.27 30.03
N GLU A 240 13.76 9.97 31.26
CA GLU A 240 12.33 9.89 31.65
C GLU A 240 11.55 11.15 31.23
N ASP A 241 12.27 12.23 30.94
CA ASP A 241 11.82 13.56 30.52
C ASP A 241 11.49 13.69 29.02
N ALA A 242 11.71 12.66 28.19
CA ALA A 242 11.42 12.70 26.75
C ALA A 242 9.91 12.67 26.43
N ILE A 243 9.04 12.62 27.45
CA ILE A 243 7.60 12.79 27.25
C ILE A 243 7.35 14.29 27.12
N SER A 244 6.84 14.72 25.99
CA SER A 244 6.36 16.07 25.85
C SER A 244 5.09 16.24 26.69
N ASP A 245 5.10 17.17 27.63
CA ASP A 245 3.88 17.61 28.33
C ASP A 245 2.92 18.35 27.39
N LYS A 246 3.38 18.65 26.16
CA LYS A 246 2.61 19.34 25.13
C LYS A 246 2.16 18.37 24.05
N PRO A 247 0.94 18.50 23.58
CA PRO A 247 0.46 17.71 22.45
C PRO A 247 1.26 18.04 21.20
N ILE A 248 1.62 17.00 20.45
CA ILE A 248 2.29 17.07 19.17
C ILE A 248 1.26 16.66 18.10
N ASN A 249 0.94 17.56 17.18
CA ASN A 249 0.06 17.26 16.06
C ASN A 249 0.90 16.71 14.91
N VAL A 250 0.38 15.67 14.28
CA VAL A 250 1.00 15.10 13.08
C VAL A 250 0.51 15.88 11.86
N GLU A 251 1.44 16.34 11.03
CA GLU A 251 1.15 17.05 9.79
C GLU A 251 1.79 16.31 8.61
N LEU A 252 1.02 16.11 7.54
CA LEU A 252 1.54 15.52 6.32
C LEU A 252 2.46 16.49 5.59
N THR A 253 3.62 15.99 5.16
CA THR A 253 4.49 16.71 4.23
C THR A 253 3.85 16.86 2.84
N ALA A 254 4.48 17.59 1.94
CA ALA A 254 4.02 17.68 0.55
C ALA A 254 3.99 16.30 -0.14
N LEU A 255 4.96 15.43 0.18
CA LEU A 255 5.04 14.06 -0.32
C LEU A 255 3.94 13.20 0.33
N GLY A 256 3.77 13.27 1.65
CA GLY A 256 2.75 12.50 2.36
C GLY A 256 1.33 12.77 1.92
N LYS A 257 1.02 14.00 1.48
CA LYS A 257 -0.31 14.36 0.94
C LYS A 257 -0.65 13.67 -0.39
N THR A 258 0.35 13.18 -1.10
CA THR A 258 0.18 12.49 -2.38
C THR A 258 0.45 11.00 -2.31
N ASP A 259 0.89 10.52 -1.14
CA ASP A 259 1.19 9.10 -0.94
C ASP A 259 -0.11 8.31 -0.66
N PRO A 260 -0.44 7.31 -1.50
CA PRO A 260 -1.66 6.50 -1.31
C PRO A 260 -1.71 5.77 0.04
N MET A 261 -0.57 5.51 0.67
CA MET A 261 -0.49 4.83 1.98
C MET A 261 -1.04 5.70 3.11
N LEU A 262 -1.03 7.03 2.94
CA LEU A 262 -1.54 8.01 3.92
C LEU A 262 -2.90 8.60 3.53
N ASP A 263 -3.52 8.12 2.46
CA ASP A 263 -4.85 8.53 2.06
C ASP A 263 -5.91 7.87 2.97
N LEU A 264 -6.40 8.65 3.92
CA LEU A 264 -7.48 8.25 4.84
C LEU A 264 -8.86 8.67 4.31
N SER A 265 -8.95 9.21 3.09
CA SER A 265 -10.21 9.68 2.54
C SER A 265 -11.21 8.53 2.36
N ASP A 266 -12.46 8.78 2.76
CA ASP A 266 -13.56 7.91 2.41
C ASP A 266 -14.00 8.24 0.97
N PRO A 267 -14.04 7.27 0.04
CA PRO A 267 -14.56 7.48 -1.31
C PRO A 267 -15.95 8.11 -1.34
N ASP A 268 -16.76 7.86 -0.32
CA ASP A 268 -18.12 8.40 -0.18
C ASP A 268 -18.15 9.80 0.46
N ASN A 269 -17.03 10.23 1.09
CA ASN A 269 -16.91 11.55 1.70
C ASN A 269 -15.48 12.15 1.55
N PRO A 270 -15.08 12.52 0.33
CA PRO A 270 -13.68 12.94 0.01
C PRO A 270 -13.28 14.32 0.57
N SER A 271 -14.20 15.04 1.22
CA SER A 271 -13.95 16.40 1.71
C SER A 271 -13.47 16.49 3.15
N GLU A 272 -13.41 15.40 3.89
CA GLU A 272 -12.96 15.40 5.29
C GLU A 272 -11.43 15.34 5.39
N ASN A 273 -10.85 16.31 6.08
CA ASN A 273 -9.42 16.27 6.45
C ASN A 273 -9.22 15.42 7.70
N LEU A 274 -9.33 14.11 7.56
CA LEU A 274 -9.25 13.16 8.68
C LEU A 274 -7.94 13.27 9.47
N TRP A 275 -6.85 13.69 8.83
CA TRP A 275 -5.57 13.90 9.52
C TRP A 275 -5.61 15.02 10.55
N ALA A 276 -6.40 16.08 10.31
CA ALA A 276 -6.57 17.18 11.26
C ALA A 276 -7.40 16.78 12.50
N ASP A 277 -8.23 15.77 12.37
CA ASP A 277 -9.13 15.28 13.43
C ASP A 277 -8.50 14.16 14.27
N LEU A 278 -7.29 13.68 13.90
CA LEU A 278 -6.57 12.67 14.69
C LEU A 278 -6.13 13.26 16.03
N PRO A 279 -6.21 12.46 17.12
CA PRO A 279 -5.73 12.89 18.42
C PRO A 279 -4.22 13.14 18.38
N PRO A 280 -3.73 14.15 19.14
CA PRO A 280 -2.31 14.43 19.21
C PRO A 280 -1.55 13.29 19.87
N ILE A 281 -0.27 13.17 19.52
CA ILE A 281 0.69 12.28 20.18
C ILE A 281 1.49 13.05 21.23
N TYR A 282 2.06 12.33 22.18
CA TYR A 282 2.80 12.92 23.30
C TYR A 282 4.25 12.48 23.36
N TRP A 283 4.68 11.68 22.39
CA TRP A 283 6.07 11.23 22.30
C TRP A 283 6.46 10.93 20.84
N VAL A 284 7.66 11.31 20.49
CA VAL A 284 8.31 11.01 19.21
C VAL A 284 9.75 10.59 19.52
N ALA A 285 10.27 9.60 18.83
CA ALA A 285 11.68 9.24 18.95
C ALA A 285 12.56 10.40 18.46
N PRO A 286 13.59 10.80 19.23
CA PRO A 286 14.55 11.81 18.79
C PRO A 286 15.48 11.23 17.73
N VAL A 287 15.13 11.38 16.48
CA VAL A 287 15.85 10.86 15.32
C VAL A 287 15.95 11.89 14.23
N ASP A 288 17.03 11.85 13.47
CA ASP A 288 17.23 12.64 12.26
C ASP A 288 17.07 11.79 11.01
N ARG A 289 16.68 12.41 9.92
CA ARG A 289 16.50 11.75 8.64
C ARG A 289 17.85 11.44 7.98
N LYS A 290 18.12 10.20 7.56
CA LYS A 290 19.26 9.87 6.69
C LYS A 290 19.12 10.50 5.29
N PRO A 291 20.25 10.83 4.62
CA PRO A 291 20.24 11.24 3.22
C PRO A 291 19.52 10.20 2.33
N GLY A 292 18.57 10.65 1.53
CA GLY A 292 17.79 9.76 0.65
C GLY A 292 16.53 9.16 1.28
N ALA A 293 16.33 9.29 2.59
CA ALA A 293 15.07 8.89 3.21
C ALA A 293 13.97 9.91 2.93
N GLU A 294 12.77 9.44 2.76
CA GLU A 294 11.57 10.25 2.56
C GLU A 294 10.83 10.45 3.89
N VAL A 295 10.35 11.68 4.11
CA VAL A 295 9.55 12.03 5.28
C VAL A 295 8.14 12.30 4.80
N LEU A 296 7.19 11.50 5.29
CA LEU A 296 5.79 11.58 4.88
C LEU A 296 4.94 12.42 5.85
N MET A 297 5.32 12.48 7.12
CA MET A 297 4.63 13.23 8.17
C MET A 297 5.60 13.76 9.22
#